data_8873229780f43445b979eb5ff9808293
#
_entry.id   8873229780f43445b979eb5ff9808293
#
_cell.length_a   1.000
_cell.length_b   1.000
_cell.length_c   1.000
_cell.angle_alpha   90.00
_cell.angle_beta   90.00
_cell.angle_gamma   90.00
#
_symmetry.space_group_name_H-M   'P 1'
#
loop_
_entity.id
_entity.type
_entity.pdbx_description
1 polymer ?
#
loop_
_entity_poly.entity_id
_entity_poly.type
_entity_poly.pdbx_seq_one_letter_code
_entity_poly.pdbx_strand_id
1 'polypeptide(L)'
;MRGPVECGYASVEGGGRVAYQVVGDGPLDVMVIRPPFFPVDMMWDEPRVVRFLDRLSSFCRHVWFDGRGTGASDWISHADGRLIESHVDDMVAVLDALGWERVAIIGLGIPVGAVFAATHPDRATALVMADAPVRLRRGDDYPVGWPDTECDRRIAAARDGEPTGTLDMMAPSLRDDAEFRWWYERASRLHSRPADRVLRIETALNGDLRDVLGALRVPTLVIIRSGRTTAGMSRYVADHIEGATRMEVPGGDALPFSSDSVEVLDRVEEFLTGRLPEVQHDRVLATVLFTDIVDSTRHVASLRDRDWRELLSRHDALVSREVARCRGRVVKSTGDGVLATFDGPARAIRCACAIRDEVHPLGLEIRAGLHCGEIELQDRDVSGVAVHIGQRVCAHADANQVLVSRTVADLLAGSDLVFRDQGEHELKGVPGPWHLFEVIAQGA
;
A
#
# COMPACT_ATOMS: atom_id res chain seq x y z
N MET A 1 4.91 -14.71 -5.82
CA MET A 1 5.68 -15.63 -4.93
C MET A 1 6.57 -14.73 -4.09
N ARG A 2 6.56 -14.89 -2.77
CA ARG A 2 7.47 -14.13 -1.90
C ARG A 2 8.91 -14.55 -2.21
N GLY A 3 9.78 -13.59 -2.50
CA GLY A 3 11.23 -13.84 -2.60
C GLY A 3 11.79 -14.37 -1.27
N PRO A 4 13.01 -14.89 -1.26
CA PRO A 4 13.63 -15.37 -0.05
C PRO A 4 13.75 -14.24 0.99
N VAL A 5 13.48 -14.56 2.25
CA VAL A 5 13.71 -13.67 3.39
C VAL A 5 14.85 -14.25 4.20
N GLU A 6 15.94 -13.51 4.30
CA GLU A 6 17.09 -13.87 5.13
C GLU A 6 17.10 -12.97 6.37
N CYS A 7 17.10 -13.56 7.56
CA CYS A 7 17.16 -12.84 8.83
C CYS A 7 18.52 -13.08 9.50
N GLY A 8 19.10 -12.04 10.09
CA GLY A 8 20.38 -12.15 10.74
C GLY A 8 20.64 -11.05 11.77
N TYR A 9 21.83 -11.14 12.37
CA TYR A 9 22.35 -10.15 13.29
C TYR A 9 23.75 -9.71 12.87
N ALA A 10 23.94 -8.41 12.68
CA ALA A 10 25.24 -7.79 12.43
C ALA A 10 25.89 -7.36 13.76
N SER A 11 27.15 -7.69 13.96
CA SER A 11 27.92 -7.24 15.13
C SER A 11 28.49 -5.86 14.87
N VAL A 12 28.27 -4.91 15.79
CA VAL A 12 28.76 -3.54 15.67
C VAL A 12 30.08 -3.38 16.40
N GLU A 13 31.02 -2.66 15.81
CA GLU A 13 32.27 -2.28 16.48
C GLU A 13 31.93 -1.44 17.72
N GLY A 14 32.53 -1.78 18.86
CA GLY A 14 32.18 -1.16 20.16
C GLY A 14 31.04 -1.85 20.90
N GLY A 15 30.42 -2.88 20.34
CA GLY A 15 29.47 -3.79 20.99
C GLY A 15 28.02 -3.65 20.54
N GLY A 16 27.29 -4.71 20.81
CA GLY A 16 25.88 -4.88 20.44
C GLY A 16 25.68 -5.45 19.05
N ARG A 17 24.46 -5.93 18.79
CA ARG A 17 24.06 -6.53 17.53
C ARG A 17 22.84 -5.82 16.95
N VAL A 18 22.80 -5.73 15.64
CA VAL A 18 21.71 -5.15 14.85
C VAL A 18 20.97 -6.26 14.15
N ALA A 19 19.68 -6.38 14.44
CA ALA A 19 18.79 -7.32 13.75
C ALA A 19 18.44 -6.77 12.36
N TYR A 20 18.57 -7.60 11.33
CA TYR A 20 18.21 -7.22 9.97
C TYR A 20 17.44 -8.33 9.23
N GLN A 21 16.76 -7.92 8.18
CA GLN A 21 16.11 -8.81 7.22
C GLN A 21 16.45 -8.37 5.80
N VAL A 22 16.85 -9.32 4.96
CA VAL A 22 17.05 -9.12 3.52
C VAL A 22 15.90 -9.74 2.77
N VAL A 23 15.32 -8.99 1.84
CA VAL A 23 14.14 -9.38 1.06
C VAL A 23 14.44 -9.19 -0.42
N GLY A 24 14.00 -10.15 -1.24
CA GLY A 24 14.21 -10.13 -2.68
C GLY A 24 15.59 -10.66 -3.11
N ASP A 25 15.77 -10.79 -4.42
CA ASP A 25 16.97 -11.33 -5.08
C ASP A 25 17.34 -10.52 -6.33
N GLY A 26 16.81 -9.30 -6.47
CA GLY A 26 17.10 -8.41 -7.59
C GLY A 26 18.57 -8.00 -7.66
N PRO A 27 19.00 -7.45 -8.81
CA PRO A 27 20.41 -7.18 -9.09
C PRO A 27 20.98 -5.95 -8.37
N LEU A 28 20.13 -5.12 -7.77
CA LEU A 28 20.53 -3.89 -7.09
C LEU A 28 20.42 -4.08 -5.58
N ASP A 29 21.49 -3.80 -4.86
CA ASP A 29 21.48 -3.80 -3.40
C ASP A 29 20.98 -2.45 -2.87
N VAL A 30 19.95 -2.50 -2.02
CA VAL A 30 19.28 -1.33 -1.46
C VAL A 30 19.19 -1.45 0.05
N MET A 31 19.60 -0.42 0.78
CA MET A 31 19.35 -0.30 2.22
C MET A 31 18.20 0.66 2.47
N VAL A 32 17.17 0.21 3.17
CA VAL A 32 16.02 1.05 3.51
C VAL A 32 16.10 1.51 4.96
N ILE A 33 16.21 2.81 5.14
CA ILE A 33 16.19 3.48 6.44
C ILE A 33 14.77 3.99 6.68
N ARG A 34 14.11 3.47 7.67
CA ARG A 34 12.71 3.79 7.98
C ARG A 34 12.55 4.60 9.25
N PRO A 35 11.42 5.30 9.40
CA PRO A 35 11.07 5.91 10.67
C PRO A 35 10.92 4.86 11.77
N PRO A 36 11.24 5.21 13.03
CA PRO A 36 11.21 4.28 14.14
C PRO A 36 9.78 4.03 14.67
N PHE A 37 8.91 3.41 13.86
CA PHE A 37 7.50 3.17 14.24
C PHE A 37 7.13 1.71 14.36
N PHE A 38 7.90 0.79 13.79
CA PHE A 38 7.64 -0.65 13.88
C PHE A 38 8.92 -1.46 13.77
N PRO A 39 9.04 -2.62 14.45
CA PRO A 39 10.14 -3.56 14.26
C PRO A 39 10.10 -4.21 12.89
N VAL A 40 11.26 -4.67 12.39
CA VAL A 40 11.34 -5.38 11.09
C VAL A 40 10.44 -6.62 11.05
N ASP A 41 10.28 -7.34 12.16
CA ASP A 41 9.45 -8.53 12.22
C ASP A 41 7.93 -8.23 12.07
N MET A 42 7.50 -7.03 12.42
CA MET A 42 6.11 -6.61 12.30
C MET A 42 5.69 -6.21 10.87
N MET A 43 6.64 -6.10 9.92
CA MET A 43 6.34 -5.75 8.53
C MET A 43 5.44 -6.79 7.85
N TRP A 44 5.55 -8.04 8.24
CA TRP A 44 4.84 -9.16 7.61
C TRP A 44 3.39 -9.30 8.06
N ASP A 45 3.01 -8.65 9.15
CA ASP A 45 1.66 -8.69 9.72
C ASP A 45 0.69 -7.71 9.00
N GLU A 46 1.21 -6.78 8.18
CA GLU A 46 0.40 -5.77 7.49
C GLU A 46 0.45 -5.95 5.96
N PRO A 47 -0.68 -6.27 5.31
CA PRO A 47 -0.73 -6.53 3.88
C PRO A 47 -0.25 -5.38 2.99
N ARG A 48 -0.40 -4.11 3.41
CA ARG A 48 0.08 -2.95 2.64
C ARG A 48 1.60 -2.88 2.65
N VAL A 49 2.20 -3.15 3.81
CA VAL A 49 3.66 -3.23 3.94
C VAL A 49 4.18 -4.38 3.08
N VAL A 50 3.55 -5.55 3.12
CA VAL A 50 3.94 -6.70 2.30
C VAL A 50 3.90 -6.35 0.81
N ARG A 51 2.85 -5.69 0.32
CA ARG A 51 2.79 -5.24 -1.09
C ARG A 51 3.91 -4.26 -1.45
N PHE A 52 4.25 -3.35 -0.54
CA PHE A 52 5.37 -2.42 -0.72
C PHE A 52 6.70 -3.18 -0.81
N LEU A 53 6.94 -4.17 0.06
CA LEU A 53 8.13 -5.03 0.02
C LEU A 53 8.19 -5.84 -1.27
N ASP A 54 7.08 -6.45 -1.69
CA ASP A 54 6.99 -7.22 -2.94
C ASP A 54 7.30 -6.33 -4.16
N ARG A 55 6.82 -5.08 -4.18
CA ARG A 55 7.11 -4.12 -5.25
C ARG A 55 8.59 -3.70 -5.26
N LEU A 56 9.21 -3.46 -4.10
CA LEU A 56 10.65 -3.23 -4.02
C LEU A 56 11.44 -4.44 -4.52
N SER A 57 11.07 -5.65 -4.10
CA SER A 57 11.72 -6.90 -4.48
C SER A 57 11.66 -7.19 -5.99
N SER A 58 10.75 -6.54 -6.73
CA SER A 58 10.66 -6.74 -8.18
C SER A 58 11.85 -6.17 -8.96
N PHE A 59 12.60 -5.23 -8.38
CA PHE A 59 13.76 -4.63 -9.04
C PHE A 59 15.04 -4.60 -8.20
N CYS A 60 14.97 -4.88 -6.90
CA CYS A 60 16.14 -4.85 -6.02
C CYS A 60 16.12 -5.97 -4.97
N ARG A 61 17.28 -6.24 -4.41
CA ARG A 61 17.44 -6.96 -3.15
C ARG A 61 17.63 -5.90 -2.06
N HIS A 62 16.79 -5.91 -1.03
CA HIS A 62 16.79 -4.82 -0.06
C HIS A 62 16.91 -5.30 1.37
N VAL A 63 17.65 -4.54 2.19
CA VAL A 63 17.84 -4.80 3.61
C VAL A 63 17.11 -3.79 4.46
N TRP A 64 16.43 -4.29 5.50
CA TRP A 64 15.78 -3.55 6.56
C TRP A 64 16.39 -3.96 7.89
N PHE A 65 16.55 -3.03 8.81
CA PHE A 65 17.13 -3.33 10.10
C PHE A 65 16.47 -2.52 11.23
N ASP A 66 16.56 -3.05 12.43
CA ASP A 66 16.26 -2.33 13.67
C ASP A 66 17.56 -1.72 14.19
N GLY A 67 17.68 -0.41 14.22
CA GLY A 67 18.85 0.22 14.85
C GLY A 67 18.96 -0.16 16.33
N ARG A 68 20.18 -0.19 16.90
CA ARG A 68 20.38 -0.51 18.32
C ARG A 68 19.48 0.33 19.21
N GLY A 69 18.91 -0.26 20.25
CA GLY A 69 17.87 0.33 21.09
C GLY A 69 16.46 0.25 20.54
N THR A 70 16.23 -0.48 19.41
CA THR A 70 14.90 -0.69 18.83
C THR A 70 14.68 -2.16 18.45
N GLY A 71 13.40 -2.56 18.39
CA GLY A 71 12.96 -3.86 17.88
C GLY A 71 13.70 -5.04 18.47
N ALA A 72 14.24 -5.88 17.60
CA ALA A 72 15.00 -7.09 17.94
C ALA A 72 16.50 -6.88 18.14
N SER A 73 17.00 -5.64 17.98
CA SER A 73 18.42 -5.31 18.16
C SER A 73 18.78 -5.13 19.65
N ASP A 74 20.08 -5.29 19.95
CA ASP A 74 20.57 -5.06 21.29
C ASP A 74 20.34 -3.61 21.73
N TRP A 75 20.08 -3.46 23.01
CA TRP A 75 19.96 -2.12 23.61
C TRP A 75 21.35 -1.51 23.85
N ILE A 76 21.48 -0.22 23.55
CA ILE A 76 22.64 0.59 23.92
C ILE A 76 22.20 1.88 24.60
N SER A 77 23.08 2.46 25.44
CA SER A 77 22.84 3.77 25.98
C SER A 77 23.22 4.85 24.96
N HIS A 78 22.34 5.78 24.72
CA HIS A 78 22.61 6.99 23.91
C HIS A 78 22.80 8.23 24.81
N ALA A 79 23.23 8.01 26.05
CA ALA A 79 23.43 9.12 27.03
C ALA A 79 24.49 10.12 26.60
N ASP A 80 25.38 9.76 25.68
CA ASP A 80 26.40 10.59 25.04
C ASP A 80 25.87 11.48 23.89
N GLY A 81 24.58 11.38 23.55
CA GLY A 81 23.96 12.15 22.48
C GLY A 81 24.28 11.70 21.07
N ARG A 82 24.99 10.57 20.88
CA ARG A 82 25.48 10.06 19.58
C ARG A 82 24.46 9.17 18.86
N LEU A 83 23.18 9.53 18.88
CA LEU A 83 22.13 8.70 18.29
C LEU A 83 22.26 8.58 16.75
N ILE A 84 22.63 9.67 16.07
CA ILE A 84 22.76 9.70 14.60
C ILE A 84 23.98 8.87 14.16
N GLU A 85 25.14 9.11 14.82
CA GLU A 85 26.38 8.39 14.56
C GLU A 85 26.21 6.89 14.83
N SER A 86 25.56 6.52 15.94
CA SER A 86 25.27 5.13 16.26
C SER A 86 24.41 4.45 15.18
N HIS A 87 23.49 5.19 14.55
CA HIS A 87 22.70 4.67 13.44
C HIS A 87 23.55 4.46 12.17
N VAL A 88 24.53 5.36 11.93
CA VAL A 88 25.50 5.19 10.82
C VAL A 88 26.39 3.97 11.08
N ASP A 89 26.87 3.77 12.32
CA ASP A 89 27.63 2.59 12.72
C ASP A 89 26.83 1.29 12.51
N ASP A 90 25.53 1.31 12.81
CA ASP A 90 24.60 0.20 12.58
C ASP A 90 24.47 -0.13 11.08
N MET A 91 24.39 0.91 10.23
CA MET A 91 24.35 0.74 8.76
C MET A 91 25.62 0.09 8.25
N VAL A 92 26.80 0.56 8.69
CA VAL A 92 28.09 -0.04 8.33
C VAL A 92 28.14 -1.50 8.73
N ALA A 93 27.77 -1.82 9.97
CA ALA A 93 27.81 -3.19 10.47
C ALA A 93 26.91 -4.13 9.68
N VAL A 94 25.71 -3.68 9.28
CA VAL A 94 24.79 -4.49 8.45
C VAL A 94 25.38 -4.72 7.06
N LEU A 95 25.96 -3.70 6.42
CA LEU A 95 26.59 -3.85 5.11
C LEU A 95 27.79 -4.81 5.16
N ASP A 96 28.60 -4.73 6.20
CA ASP A 96 29.78 -5.58 6.38
C ASP A 96 29.37 -7.05 6.64
N ALA A 97 28.33 -7.26 7.45
CA ALA A 97 27.77 -8.59 7.70
C ALA A 97 27.21 -9.25 6.44
N LEU A 98 26.64 -8.45 5.52
CA LEU A 98 26.12 -8.91 4.23
C LEU A 98 27.19 -9.02 3.13
N GLY A 99 28.41 -8.49 3.36
CA GLY A 99 29.45 -8.39 2.33
C GLY A 99 29.08 -7.43 1.20
N TRP A 100 28.19 -6.45 1.47
CA TRP A 100 27.78 -5.46 0.47
C TRP A 100 28.77 -4.29 0.46
N GLU A 101 29.58 -4.22 -0.58
CA GLU A 101 30.57 -3.14 -0.70
C GLU A 101 29.92 -1.78 -0.93
N ARG A 102 28.88 -1.74 -1.76
CA ARG A 102 28.17 -0.51 -2.11
C ARG A 102 26.65 -0.76 -2.16
N VAL A 103 25.89 0.26 -1.82
CA VAL A 103 24.43 0.15 -1.69
C VAL A 103 23.74 1.44 -2.14
N ALA A 104 22.56 1.34 -2.74
CA ALA A 104 21.67 2.48 -2.85
C ALA A 104 20.88 2.63 -1.54
N ILE A 105 20.60 3.86 -1.13
CA ILE A 105 19.95 4.15 0.15
C ILE A 105 18.58 4.76 -0.10
N ILE A 106 17.56 4.23 0.54
CA ILE A 106 16.22 4.82 0.58
C ILE A 106 15.94 5.26 2.02
N GLY A 107 15.99 6.57 2.28
CA GLY A 107 15.67 7.19 3.57
C GLY A 107 14.21 7.63 3.61
N LEU A 108 13.44 7.03 4.51
CA LEU A 108 12.01 7.32 4.69
C LEU A 108 11.82 8.13 5.97
N GLY A 109 11.52 9.42 5.86
CA GLY A 109 11.19 10.31 6.99
C GLY A 109 12.32 10.70 7.94
N ILE A 110 13.53 10.17 7.76
CA ILE A 110 14.70 10.47 8.58
C ILE A 110 15.95 10.71 7.72
N PRO A 111 16.84 11.65 8.11
CA PRO A 111 17.97 12.07 7.28
C PRO A 111 19.26 11.23 7.48
N VAL A 112 19.25 10.16 8.27
CA VAL A 112 20.45 9.36 8.59
C VAL A 112 21.12 8.82 7.32
N GLY A 113 20.33 8.45 6.30
CA GLY A 113 20.87 8.04 5.00
C GLY A 113 21.73 9.11 4.32
N ALA A 114 21.38 10.40 4.49
CA ALA A 114 22.18 11.50 3.98
C ALA A 114 23.51 11.64 4.76
N VAL A 115 23.47 11.45 6.08
CA VAL A 115 24.71 11.45 6.91
C VAL A 115 25.63 10.32 6.48
N PHE A 116 25.09 9.11 6.31
CA PHE A 116 25.87 7.97 5.80
C PHE A 116 26.48 8.26 4.43
N ALA A 117 25.68 8.72 3.45
CA ALA A 117 26.16 9.00 2.10
C ALA A 117 27.22 10.11 2.04
N ALA A 118 27.18 11.07 2.97
CA ALA A 118 28.18 12.13 3.07
C ALA A 118 29.48 11.65 3.75
N THR A 119 29.39 10.78 4.75
CA THR A 119 30.54 10.28 5.53
C THR A 119 31.19 9.03 4.93
N HIS A 120 30.42 8.26 4.13
CA HIS A 120 30.86 7.03 3.45
C HIS A 120 30.51 7.06 1.94
N PRO A 121 31.00 8.06 1.19
CA PRO A 121 30.61 8.24 -0.22
C PRO A 121 31.01 7.05 -1.11
N ASP A 122 32.06 6.32 -0.74
CA ASP A 122 32.50 5.13 -1.48
C ASP A 122 31.57 3.93 -1.26
N ARG A 123 30.76 3.93 -0.21
CA ARG A 123 29.79 2.87 0.12
C ARG A 123 28.38 3.16 -0.41
N ALA A 124 28.07 4.38 -0.82
CA ALA A 124 26.78 4.77 -1.35
C ALA A 124 26.83 4.88 -2.88
N THR A 125 25.82 4.33 -3.59
CA THR A 125 25.70 4.45 -5.05
C THR A 125 24.68 5.51 -5.45
N ALA A 126 23.63 5.69 -4.66
CA ALA A 126 22.57 6.67 -4.83
C ALA A 126 21.84 6.90 -3.51
N LEU A 127 21.13 8.01 -3.39
CA LEU A 127 20.32 8.36 -2.21
C LEU A 127 18.92 8.78 -2.64
N VAL A 128 17.91 8.18 -2.04
CA VAL A 128 16.51 8.63 -2.10
C VAL A 128 16.13 9.16 -0.73
N MET A 129 15.67 10.39 -0.66
CA MET A 129 15.17 11.04 0.55
C MET A 129 13.68 11.31 0.41
N ALA A 130 12.84 10.50 1.06
CA ALA A 130 11.40 10.69 1.04
C ALA A 130 10.93 11.34 2.36
N ASP A 131 10.44 12.58 2.27
CA ASP A 131 9.96 13.37 3.42
C ASP A 131 10.95 13.41 4.60
N ALA A 132 12.26 13.50 4.32
CA ALA A 132 13.34 13.41 5.28
C ALA A 132 13.97 14.79 5.58
N PRO A 133 13.34 15.63 6.41
CA PRO A 133 13.89 16.93 6.78
C PRO A 133 15.19 16.78 7.57
N VAL A 134 16.15 17.64 7.30
CA VAL A 134 17.46 17.69 7.99
C VAL A 134 17.45 18.59 9.22
N ARG A 135 16.41 19.41 9.38
CA ARG A 135 16.12 20.22 10.55
C ARG A 135 14.60 20.39 10.64
N LEU A 136 14.08 20.34 11.87
CA LEU A 136 12.64 20.53 12.13
C LEU A 136 12.33 21.88 12.74
N ARG A 137 13.20 22.38 13.61
CA ARG A 137 13.02 23.65 14.34
C ARG A 137 13.31 24.84 13.44
N ARG A 138 12.46 25.87 13.50
CA ARG A 138 12.62 27.13 12.79
C ARG A 138 13.87 27.90 13.28
N GLY A 139 14.45 28.70 12.41
CA GLY A 139 15.51 29.65 12.71
C GLY A 139 15.39 30.83 11.75
N ASP A 140 16.11 31.91 12.01
CA ASP A 140 16.13 33.11 11.16
C ASP A 140 16.59 32.77 9.74
N ASP A 141 17.52 31.84 9.63
CA ASP A 141 18.07 31.28 8.38
C ASP A 141 17.33 30.04 7.90
N TYR A 142 16.25 29.61 8.59
CA TYR A 142 15.46 28.44 8.26
C TYR A 142 13.96 28.66 8.58
N PRO A 143 13.28 29.53 7.83
CA PRO A 143 11.90 29.94 8.12
C PRO A 143 10.86 28.83 7.86
N VAL A 144 11.22 27.78 7.13
CA VAL A 144 10.35 26.65 6.78
C VAL A 144 10.12 25.68 7.94
N GLY A 145 10.92 25.77 9.00
CA GLY A 145 10.83 24.93 10.20
C GLY A 145 9.58 25.19 11.02
N TRP A 146 9.28 24.26 11.94
CA TRP A 146 8.21 24.43 12.92
C TRP A 146 8.60 25.49 13.97
N PRO A 147 7.63 26.27 14.47
CA PRO A 147 7.87 27.20 15.58
C PRO A 147 8.40 26.47 16.81
N ASP A 148 9.22 27.16 17.62
CA ASP A 148 9.76 26.64 18.88
C ASP A 148 8.66 26.10 19.80
N THR A 149 7.56 26.84 19.92
CA THR A 149 6.39 26.43 20.72
C THR A 149 5.82 25.08 20.31
N GLU A 150 5.81 24.74 19.01
CA GLU A 150 5.35 23.45 18.52
C GLU A 150 6.36 22.34 18.83
N CYS A 151 7.66 22.62 18.66
CA CYS A 151 8.71 21.67 18.99
C CYS A 151 8.73 21.37 20.50
N ASP A 152 8.65 22.38 21.35
CA ASP A 152 8.66 22.23 22.80
C ASP A 152 7.42 21.51 23.31
N ARG A 153 6.23 21.77 22.71
CA ARG A 153 5.01 21.04 22.98
C ARG A 153 5.15 19.55 22.68
N ARG A 154 5.77 19.19 21.55
CA ARG A 154 5.99 17.79 21.17
C ARG A 154 6.97 17.08 22.10
N ILE A 155 8.02 17.77 22.55
CA ILE A 155 8.96 17.21 23.52
C ILE A 155 8.26 17.00 24.86
N ALA A 156 7.46 17.96 25.33
CA ALA A 156 6.68 17.82 26.57
C ALA A 156 5.70 16.64 26.49
N ALA A 157 4.92 16.54 25.42
CA ALA A 157 4.00 15.42 25.18
C ALA A 157 4.71 14.05 25.21
N ALA A 158 5.90 13.97 24.61
CA ALA A 158 6.72 12.76 24.65
C ALA A 158 7.16 12.39 26.08
N ARG A 159 7.57 13.37 26.88
CA ARG A 159 7.98 13.20 28.29
C ARG A 159 6.81 12.77 29.17
N ASP A 160 5.62 13.27 28.90
CA ASP A 160 4.38 12.92 29.59
C ASP A 160 3.83 11.54 29.15
N GLY A 161 4.51 10.87 28.20
CA GLY A 161 4.13 9.54 27.72
C GLY A 161 3.01 9.54 26.69
N GLU A 162 2.66 10.72 26.16
CA GLU A 162 1.68 10.81 25.08
C GLU A 162 2.22 10.16 23.78
N PRO A 163 1.36 9.56 22.97
CA PRO A 163 1.75 9.02 21.67
C PRO A 163 2.30 10.13 20.77
N THR A 164 3.55 10.01 20.39
CA THR A 164 4.19 10.90 19.42
C THR A 164 4.29 10.18 18.09
N GLY A 165 3.94 10.85 17.01
CA GLY A 165 3.80 10.16 15.71
C GLY A 165 2.54 9.31 15.65
N THR A 166 1.40 9.86 16.07
CA THR A 166 0.11 9.19 15.95
C THR A 166 -0.20 8.87 14.50
N LEU A 167 -1.00 7.83 14.27
CA LEU A 167 -1.44 7.46 12.94
C LEU A 167 -2.07 8.65 12.18
N ASP A 168 -2.84 9.48 12.89
CA ASP A 168 -3.48 10.67 12.32
C ASP A 168 -2.48 11.68 11.73
N MET A 169 -1.25 11.72 12.27
CA MET A 169 -0.17 12.58 11.77
C MET A 169 0.68 11.86 10.70
N MET A 170 0.87 10.56 10.85
CA MET A 170 1.75 9.78 9.98
C MET A 170 1.06 9.24 8.73
N ALA A 171 -0.21 8.89 8.83
CA ALA A 171 -1.01 8.40 7.72
C ALA A 171 -2.49 8.82 7.89
N PRO A 172 -2.82 10.11 7.72
CA PRO A 172 -4.17 10.62 7.90
C PRO A 172 -5.21 9.93 7.00
N SER A 173 -4.81 9.39 5.85
CA SER A 173 -5.71 8.62 4.97
C SER A 173 -6.14 7.27 5.57
N LEU A 174 -5.38 6.74 6.53
CA LEU A 174 -5.62 5.44 7.17
C LEU A 174 -6.16 5.56 8.61
N ARG A 175 -6.48 6.78 9.07
CA ARG A 175 -6.91 7.01 10.45
C ARG A 175 -8.19 6.27 10.85
N ASP A 176 -9.09 6.05 9.90
CA ASP A 176 -10.39 5.40 10.12
C ASP A 176 -10.34 3.88 9.85
N ASP A 177 -9.19 3.35 9.44
CA ASP A 177 -8.97 1.91 9.26
C ASP A 177 -8.59 1.26 10.59
N ALA A 178 -9.54 0.54 11.19
CA ALA A 178 -9.39 -0.04 12.52
C ALA A 178 -8.31 -1.14 12.59
N GLU A 179 -8.16 -1.95 11.53
CA GLU A 179 -7.16 -3.02 11.48
C GLU A 179 -5.77 -2.44 11.37
N PHE A 180 -5.58 -1.45 10.48
CA PHE A 180 -4.30 -0.76 10.34
C PHE A 180 -3.92 -0.01 11.61
N ARG A 181 -4.87 0.69 12.25
CA ARG A 181 -4.65 1.39 13.53
C ARG A 181 -4.17 0.42 14.62
N TRP A 182 -4.84 -0.71 14.76
CA TRP A 182 -4.45 -1.74 15.74
C TRP A 182 -3.03 -2.25 15.50
N TRP A 183 -2.68 -2.57 14.25
CA TRP A 183 -1.34 -2.99 13.86
C TRP A 183 -0.31 -1.91 14.17
N TYR A 184 -0.56 -0.67 13.75
CA TYR A 184 0.35 0.46 13.89
C TYR A 184 0.65 0.78 15.37
N GLU A 185 -0.38 0.83 16.21
CA GLU A 185 -0.23 1.10 17.65
C GLU A 185 0.52 -0.02 18.36
N ARG A 186 0.24 -1.30 18.02
CA ARG A 186 0.97 -2.46 18.54
C ARG A 186 2.43 -2.42 18.10
N ALA A 187 2.71 -2.21 16.83
CA ALA A 187 4.04 -2.15 16.26
C ALA A 187 4.87 -1.00 16.85
N SER A 188 4.28 0.18 16.98
CA SER A 188 4.94 1.35 17.61
C SER A 188 5.32 1.10 19.06
N ARG A 189 4.49 0.37 19.81
CA ARG A 189 4.79 0.01 21.21
C ARG A 189 5.93 -1.01 21.30
N LEU A 190 6.01 -1.95 20.36
CA LEU A 190 7.05 -2.98 20.33
C LEU A 190 8.39 -2.46 19.80
N HIS A 191 8.37 -1.33 19.09
CA HIS A 191 9.57 -0.80 18.44
C HIS A 191 10.58 -0.21 19.44
N SER A 192 10.17 0.60 20.40
CA SER A 192 11.08 1.29 21.31
C SER A 192 10.52 1.49 22.72
N ARG A 193 11.41 1.54 23.70
CA ARG A 193 11.06 1.85 25.09
C ARG A 193 10.63 3.31 25.22
N PRO A 194 9.78 3.66 26.20
CA PRO A 194 9.34 5.05 26.39
C PRO A 194 10.48 6.06 26.53
N ALA A 195 11.52 5.75 27.33
CA ALA A 195 12.67 6.64 27.53
C ALA A 195 13.46 6.86 26.23
N ASP A 196 13.68 5.82 25.42
CA ASP A 196 14.40 5.93 24.14
C ASP A 196 13.61 6.74 23.13
N ARG A 197 12.26 6.66 23.19
CA ARG A 197 11.37 7.47 22.36
C ARG A 197 11.52 8.95 22.63
N VAL A 198 11.59 9.36 23.91
CA VAL A 198 11.81 10.76 24.30
C VAL A 198 13.11 11.27 23.70
N LEU A 199 14.21 10.52 23.90
CA LEU A 199 15.52 10.89 23.38
C LEU A 199 15.52 11.05 21.86
N ARG A 200 14.88 10.13 21.12
CA ARG A 200 14.78 10.20 19.66
C ARG A 200 14.01 11.45 19.20
N ILE A 201 12.94 11.80 19.87
CA ILE A 201 12.15 13.00 19.58
C ILE A 201 12.95 14.26 19.88
N GLU A 202 13.63 14.32 21.01
CA GLU A 202 14.49 15.45 21.35
C GLU A 202 15.62 15.62 20.34
N THR A 203 16.28 14.51 19.94
CA THR A 203 17.33 14.53 18.91
C THR A 203 16.78 15.01 17.57
N ALA A 204 15.62 14.50 17.13
CA ALA A 204 15.03 14.89 15.86
C ALA A 204 14.57 16.35 15.84
N LEU A 205 13.99 16.86 16.94
CA LEU A 205 13.46 18.23 17.03
C LEU A 205 14.55 19.29 17.25
N ASN A 206 15.65 18.93 17.90
CA ASN A 206 16.75 19.86 18.19
C ASN A 206 17.95 19.71 17.24
N GLY A 207 17.98 18.62 16.43
CA GLY A 207 19.06 18.37 15.49
C GLY A 207 19.05 19.36 14.30
N ASP A 208 20.26 19.69 13.84
CA ASP A 208 20.50 20.44 12.62
C ASP A 208 21.57 19.72 11.79
N LEU A 209 21.16 19.15 10.67
CA LEU A 209 22.01 18.37 9.76
C LEU A 209 22.15 19.06 8.40
N ARG A 210 21.90 20.36 8.31
CA ARG A 210 21.94 21.12 7.05
C ARG A 210 23.32 21.09 6.39
N ASP A 211 24.37 21.10 7.18
CA ASP A 211 25.76 21.06 6.68
C ASP A 211 26.07 19.78 5.88
N VAL A 212 25.33 18.70 6.14
CA VAL A 212 25.47 17.43 5.40
C VAL A 212 25.09 17.57 3.93
N LEU A 213 24.11 18.45 3.60
CA LEU A 213 23.58 18.58 2.24
C LEU A 213 24.66 18.99 1.23
N GLY A 214 25.52 19.94 1.62
CA GLY A 214 26.64 20.39 0.79
C GLY A 214 27.77 19.37 0.60
N ALA A 215 27.79 18.32 1.44
CA ALA A 215 28.79 17.25 1.37
C ALA A 215 28.36 16.05 0.49
N LEU A 216 27.10 15.98 0.11
CA LEU A 216 26.59 14.90 -0.72
C LEU A 216 27.20 14.94 -2.13
N ARG A 217 27.66 13.78 -2.62
CA ARG A 217 28.29 13.61 -3.94
C ARG A 217 27.64 12.53 -4.78
N VAL A 218 26.70 11.78 -4.20
CA VAL A 218 25.97 10.71 -4.89
C VAL A 218 24.72 11.26 -5.56
N PRO A 219 24.27 10.66 -6.67
CA PRO A 219 22.97 10.98 -7.25
C PRO A 219 21.88 10.94 -6.17
N THR A 220 21.10 12.01 -6.07
CA THR A 220 20.10 12.14 -5.00
C THR A 220 18.72 12.45 -5.56
N LEU A 221 17.71 11.68 -5.18
CA LEU A 221 16.29 11.94 -5.44
C LEU A 221 15.62 12.41 -4.14
N VAL A 222 14.98 13.57 -4.18
CA VAL A 222 14.19 14.08 -3.05
C VAL A 222 12.71 14.01 -3.39
N ILE A 223 11.97 13.20 -2.62
CA ILE A 223 10.53 13.02 -2.76
C ILE A 223 9.83 13.86 -1.70
N ILE A 224 8.89 14.69 -2.13
CA ILE A 224 8.20 15.69 -1.32
C ILE A 224 6.70 15.43 -1.39
N ARG A 225 6.07 15.18 -0.27
CA ARG A 225 4.59 15.09 -0.20
C ARG A 225 4.02 16.47 0.10
N SER A 226 3.35 17.06 -0.91
CA SER A 226 2.91 18.46 -0.88
C SER A 226 1.86 18.77 0.21
N GLY A 227 1.08 17.78 0.64
CA GLY A 227 0.09 17.91 1.72
C GLY A 227 0.66 17.84 3.15
N ARG A 228 1.97 17.61 3.32
CA ARG A 228 2.59 17.54 4.65
C ARG A 228 3.04 18.90 5.17
N THR A 229 3.00 19.05 6.50
CA THR A 229 3.55 20.24 7.18
C THR A 229 5.08 20.38 7.03
N THR A 230 5.76 19.28 6.65
CA THR A 230 7.20 19.23 6.40
C THR A 230 7.57 19.47 4.93
N ALA A 231 6.60 19.68 4.03
CA ALA A 231 6.87 19.86 2.60
C ALA A 231 7.85 21.00 2.29
N GLY A 232 7.74 22.13 3.00
CA GLY A 232 8.69 23.25 2.88
C GLY A 232 10.12 22.87 3.28
N MET A 233 10.26 22.03 4.31
CA MET A 233 11.56 21.53 4.77
C MET A 233 12.18 20.58 3.74
N SER A 234 11.37 19.71 3.13
CA SER A 234 11.83 18.79 2.08
C SER A 234 12.20 19.54 0.79
N ARG A 235 11.51 20.64 0.45
CA ARG A 235 11.92 21.54 -0.64
C ARG A 235 13.28 22.17 -0.35
N TYR A 236 13.48 22.66 0.89
CA TYR A 236 14.78 23.18 1.30
C TYR A 236 15.90 22.16 1.09
N VAL A 237 15.66 20.88 1.46
CA VAL A 237 16.63 19.79 1.22
C VAL A 237 16.96 19.69 -0.28
N ALA A 238 15.95 19.63 -1.15
CA ALA A 238 16.16 19.52 -2.59
C ALA A 238 16.93 20.72 -3.17
N ASP A 239 16.66 21.92 -2.66
CA ASP A 239 17.29 23.16 -3.15
C ASP A 239 18.77 23.32 -2.69
N HIS A 240 19.20 22.55 -1.65
CA HIS A 240 20.55 22.65 -1.09
C HIS A 240 21.44 21.43 -1.38
N ILE A 241 20.98 20.49 -2.20
CA ILE A 241 21.80 19.38 -2.71
C ILE A 241 22.11 19.64 -4.19
N GLU A 242 23.38 19.76 -4.54
CA GLU A 242 23.81 19.99 -5.90
C GLU A 242 23.40 18.81 -6.80
N GLY A 243 22.68 19.12 -7.89
CA GLY A 243 22.23 18.10 -8.85
C GLY A 243 21.12 17.19 -8.37
N ALA A 244 20.44 17.49 -7.26
CA ALA A 244 19.33 16.70 -6.81
C ALA A 244 18.16 16.68 -7.80
N THR A 245 17.63 15.49 -8.03
CA THR A 245 16.35 15.31 -8.71
C THR A 245 15.22 15.53 -7.71
N ARG A 246 14.24 16.37 -8.07
CA ARG A 246 13.08 16.66 -7.21
C ARG A 246 11.83 16.03 -7.78
N MET A 247 11.07 15.36 -6.91
CA MET A 247 9.75 14.82 -7.21
C MET A 247 8.75 15.32 -6.18
N GLU A 248 7.67 15.98 -6.62
CA GLU A 248 6.54 16.31 -5.74
C GLU A 248 5.35 15.40 -6.03
N VAL A 249 4.82 14.82 -4.97
CA VAL A 249 3.61 13.97 -5.02
C VAL A 249 2.52 14.57 -4.13
N PRO A 250 1.23 14.45 -4.49
CA PRO A 250 0.15 14.87 -3.63
C PRO A 250 0.08 13.98 -2.37
N GLY A 251 -0.76 14.38 -1.41
CA GLY A 251 -1.02 13.58 -0.21
C GLY A 251 -0.29 14.05 1.03
N GLY A 252 -0.73 13.54 2.17
CA GLY A 252 -0.24 13.91 3.50
C GLY A 252 0.37 12.77 4.31
N ASP A 253 0.36 11.55 3.77
CA ASP A 253 0.86 10.37 4.49
C ASP A 253 2.38 10.31 4.47
N ALA A 254 2.99 10.08 5.61
CA ALA A 254 4.43 9.86 5.72
C ALA A 254 4.84 8.40 5.47
N LEU A 255 3.89 7.49 5.66
CA LEU A 255 4.17 6.07 5.51
C LEU A 255 4.21 5.71 4.02
N PRO A 256 5.26 5.04 3.55
CA PRO A 256 5.50 4.79 2.13
C PRO A 256 4.55 3.75 1.50
N PHE A 257 3.80 3.03 2.31
CA PHE A 257 2.86 1.97 1.91
C PHE A 257 1.39 2.42 1.95
N SER A 258 1.14 3.72 1.96
CA SER A 258 -0.18 4.31 1.73
C SER A 258 -0.55 4.33 0.23
N SER A 259 -1.66 4.97 -0.14
CA SER A 259 -2.29 4.88 -1.47
C SER A 259 -1.40 5.21 -2.68
N ASP A 260 -0.33 6.02 -2.50
CA ASP A 260 0.49 6.52 -3.60
C ASP A 260 1.79 5.73 -3.81
N SER A 261 1.92 4.59 -3.13
CA SER A 261 3.18 3.83 -3.06
C SER A 261 3.67 3.31 -4.42
N VAL A 262 2.77 2.96 -5.32
CA VAL A 262 3.14 2.40 -6.64
C VAL A 262 3.82 3.46 -7.48
N GLU A 263 3.21 4.63 -7.66
CA GLU A 263 3.78 5.73 -8.45
C GLU A 263 5.14 6.20 -7.90
N VAL A 264 5.23 6.30 -6.57
CA VAL A 264 6.48 6.67 -5.90
C VAL A 264 7.57 5.63 -6.14
N LEU A 265 7.25 4.32 -6.02
CA LEU A 265 8.21 3.25 -6.27
C LEU A 265 8.62 3.13 -7.73
N ASP A 266 7.73 3.41 -8.68
CA ASP A 266 8.05 3.46 -10.10
C ASP A 266 9.11 4.51 -10.40
N ARG A 267 8.99 5.68 -9.79
CA ARG A 267 9.99 6.75 -9.93
C ARG A 267 11.30 6.44 -9.20
N VAL A 268 11.21 5.76 -8.05
CA VAL A 268 12.41 5.28 -7.35
C VAL A 268 13.15 4.24 -8.20
N GLU A 269 12.44 3.29 -8.82
CA GLU A 269 13.03 2.31 -9.73
C GLU A 269 13.68 2.99 -10.94
N GLU A 270 12.97 3.90 -11.61
CA GLU A 270 13.53 4.66 -12.74
C GLU A 270 14.81 5.40 -12.33
N PHE A 271 14.81 6.06 -11.18
CA PHE A 271 15.97 6.78 -10.68
C PHE A 271 17.15 5.87 -10.37
N LEU A 272 16.91 4.73 -9.70
CA LEU A 272 17.96 3.82 -9.26
C LEU A 272 18.51 2.94 -10.38
N THR A 273 17.67 2.55 -11.35
CA THR A 273 18.03 1.60 -12.41
C THR A 273 18.30 2.28 -13.74
N GLY A 274 17.85 3.53 -13.93
CA GLY A 274 17.86 4.22 -15.21
C GLY A 274 16.88 3.65 -16.24
N ARG A 275 15.95 2.78 -15.82
CA ARG A 275 14.95 2.14 -16.68
C ARG A 275 13.56 2.51 -16.20
N LEU A 276 12.67 2.76 -17.17
CA LEU A 276 11.24 2.86 -16.83
C LEU A 276 10.77 1.50 -16.32
N PRO A 277 9.98 1.47 -15.24
CA PRO A 277 9.39 0.23 -14.76
C PRO A 277 8.66 -0.50 -15.89
N GLU A 278 8.90 -1.79 -16.03
CA GLU A 278 7.99 -2.61 -16.79
C GLU A 278 6.65 -2.57 -16.04
N VAL A 279 5.62 -2.05 -16.69
CA VAL A 279 4.27 -2.05 -16.13
C VAL A 279 3.86 -3.52 -15.97
N GLN A 280 4.22 -4.12 -14.83
CA GLN A 280 3.66 -5.39 -14.42
C GLN A 280 2.20 -5.11 -14.08
N HIS A 281 1.34 -5.27 -15.07
CA HIS A 281 -0.08 -5.39 -14.82
C HIS A 281 -0.24 -6.66 -13.99
N ASP A 282 -0.63 -6.50 -12.74
CA ASP A 282 -0.91 -7.62 -11.84
C ASP A 282 -2.13 -8.36 -12.41
N ARG A 283 -1.86 -9.31 -13.32
CA ARG A 283 -2.88 -10.14 -13.95
C ARG A 283 -3.17 -11.33 -13.06
N VAL A 284 -4.39 -11.40 -12.63
CA VAL A 284 -4.87 -12.51 -11.81
C VAL A 284 -6.05 -13.20 -12.50
N LEU A 285 -6.11 -14.51 -12.36
CA LEU A 285 -7.31 -15.26 -12.76
C LEU A 285 -8.38 -15.02 -11.69
N ALA A 286 -9.49 -14.40 -12.09
CA ALA A 286 -10.60 -14.14 -11.20
C ALA A 286 -11.95 -14.38 -11.89
N THR A 287 -12.99 -14.59 -11.09
CA THR A 287 -14.38 -14.57 -11.56
C THR A 287 -14.96 -13.19 -11.33
N VAL A 288 -15.40 -12.54 -12.40
CA VAL A 288 -16.12 -11.28 -12.36
C VAL A 288 -17.63 -11.55 -12.31
N LEU A 289 -18.31 -10.83 -11.43
CA LEU A 289 -19.76 -10.79 -11.31
C LEU A 289 -20.23 -9.36 -11.60
N PHE A 290 -21.14 -9.23 -12.56
CA PHE A 290 -21.93 -8.03 -12.79
C PHE A 290 -23.37 -8.29 -12.37
N THR A 291 -23.95 -7.34 -11.66
CA THR A 291 -25.39 -7.26 -11.40
C THR A 291 -25.94 -5.95 -11.95
N ASP A 292 -27.21 -5.92 -12.31
CA ASP A 292 -27.88 -4.74 -12.84
C ASP A 292 -29.36 -4.78 -12.47
N ILE A 293 -29.97 -3.65 -12.04
CA ILE A 293 -31.38 -3.56 -11.69
C ILE A 293 -32.20 -3.48 -12.98
N VAL A 294 -33.15 -4.38 -13.14
CA VAL A 294 -34.06 -4.40 -14.30
C VAL A 294 -35.00 -3.19 -14.24
N ASP A 295 -35.20 -2.55 -15.39
CA ASP A 295 -36.08 -1.37 -15.53
C ASP A 295 -35.78 -0.20 -14.54
N SER A 296 -34.51 -0.01 -14.16
CA SER A 296 -34.07 1.03 -13.24
C SER A 296 -34.57 2.43 -13.66
N THR A 297 -34.55 2.75 -14.95
CA THR A 297 -35.08 4.02 -15.49
C THR A 297 -36.59 4.18 -15.21
N ARG A 298 -37.35 3.08 -15.24
CA ARG A 298 -38.77 3.11 -14.91
C ARG A 298 -39.01 3.34 -13.42
N HIS A 299 -38.19 2.75 -12.58
CA HIS A 299 -38.21 3.00 -11.14
C HIS A 299 -37.89 4.46 -10.81
N VAL A 300 -36.88 5.05 -11.44
CA VAL A 300 -36.54 6.48 -11.33
C VAL A 300 -37.75 7.35 -11.74
N ALA A 301 -38.45 7.02 -12.81
CA ALA A 301 -39.57 7.78 -13.29
C ALA A 301 -40.84 7.67 -12.39
N SER A 302 -40.96 6.56 -11.63
CA SER A 302 -42.13 6.27 -10.79
C SER A 302 -41.97 6.68 -9.33
N LEU A 303 -40.74 6.80 -8.84
CA LEU A 303 -40.39 7.16 -7.47
C LEU A 303 -39.87 8.60 -7.41
N ARG A 304 -39.95 9.24 -6.21
CA ARG A 304 -39.27 10.50 -5.99
C ARG A 304 -37.75 10.27 -5.88
N ASP A 305 -36.95 11.22 -6.26
CA ASP A 305 -35.47 11.14 -6.22
C ASP A 305 -34.92 10.73 -4.86
N ARG A 306 -35.59 11.10 -3.77
CA ARG A 306 -35.22 10.73 -2.41
C ARG A 306 -35.49 9.25 -2.14
N ASP A 307 -36.68 8.79 -2.53
CA ASP A 307 -37.11 7.41 -2.28
C ASP A 307 -36.30 6.43 -3.12
N TRP A 308 -35.96 6.82 -4.35
CA TRP A 308 -35.06 6.04 -5.20
C TRP A 308 -33.63 5.95 -4.61
N ARG A 309 -33.08 7.07 -4.12
CA ARG A 309 -31.73 7.05 -3.48
C ARG A 309 -31.71 6.18 -2.23
N GLU A 310 -32.76 6.20 -1.43
CA GLU A 310 -32.88 5.35 -0.24
C GLU A 310 -32.97 3.87 -0.62
N LEU A 311 -33.74 3.52 -1.66
CA LEU A 311 -33.86 2.17 -2.19
C LEU A 311 -32.50 1.66 -2.72
N LEU A 312 -31.80 2.47 -3.52
CA LEU A 312 -30.44 2.15 -4.00
C LEU A 312 -29.45 1.94 -2.84
N SER A 313 -29.47 2.78 -1.83
CA SER A 313 -28.61 2.64 -0.66
C SER A 313 -28.85 1.31 0.08
N ARG A 314 -30.10 0.87 0.18
CA ARG A 314 -30.47 -0.43 0.77
C ARG A 314 -30.02 -1.58 -0.13
N HIS A 315 -30.18 -1.46 -1.44
CA HIS A 315 -29.67 -2.43 -2.43
C HIS A 315 -28.15 -2.57 -2.32
N ASP A 316 -27.40 -1.47 -2.33
CA ASP A 316 -25.94 -1.48 -2.29
C ASP A 316 -25.40 -2.08 -0.96
N ALA A 317 -26.07 -1.77 0.15
CA ALA A 317 -25.73 -2.37 1.45
C ALA A 317 -25.98 -3.88 1.45
N LEU A 318 -27.07 -4.35 0.83
CA LEU A 318 -27.40 -5.76 0.68
C LEU A 318 -26.33 -6.47 -0.18
N VAL A 319 -26.04 -5.92 -1.37
CA VAL A 319 -25.06 -6.48 -2.31
C VAL A 319 -23.68 -6.56 -1.64
N SER A 320 -23.25 -5.49 -0.97
CA SER A 320 -21.95 -5.46 -0.27
C SER A 320 -21.86 -6.54 0.82
N ARG A 321 -22.93 -6.74 1.58
CA ARG A 321 -23.01 -7.79 2.61
C ARG A 321 -22.91 -9.19 1.99
N GLU A 322 -23.64 -9.47 0.92
CA GLU A 322 -23.64 -10.79 0.25
C GLU A 322 -22.29 -11.08 -0.41
N VAL A 323 -21.68 -10.08 -1.07
CA VAL A 323 -20.34 -10.20 -1.63
C VAL A 323 -19.31 -10.54 -0.55
N ALA A 324 -19.35 -9.84 0.58
CA ALA A 324 -18.45 -10.12 1.71
C ALA A 324 -18.71 -11.51 2.31
N ARG A 325 -19.97 -11.93 2.48
CA ARG A 325 -20.36 -13.27 2.96
C ARG A 325 -19.79 -14.39 2.07
N CYS A 326 -19.77 -14.16 0.77
CA CYS A 326 -19.20 -15.10 -0.22
C CYS A 326 -17.69 -14.92 -0.43
N ARG A 327 -17.00 -14.12 0.40
CA ARG A 327 -15.56 -13.81 0.32
C ARG A 327 -15.16 -13.19 -1.02
N GLY A 328 -16.05 -12.38 -1.59
CA GLY A 328 -15.79 -11.57 -2.78
C GLY A 328 -15.35 -10.16 -2.39
N ARG A 329 -14.94 -9.40 -3.39
CA ARG A 329 -14.59 -7.98 -3.29
C ARG A 329 -15.50 -7.17 -4.21
N VAL A 330 -16.22 -6.19 -3.66
CA VAL A 330 -16.89 -5.16 -4.48
C VAL A 330 -15.81 -4.26 -5.07
N VAL A 331 -15.81 -4.12 -6.38
CA VAL A 331 -14.87 -3.25 -7.12
C VAL A 331 -15.46 -1.85 -7.22
N LYS A 332 -16.68 -1.75 -7.79
CA LYS A 332 -17.40 -0.49 -7.94
C LYS A 332 -18.88 -0.70 -8.15
N SER A 333 -19.68 0.34 -7.81
CA SER A 333 -21.05 0.48 -8.27
C SER A 333 -21.04 1.10 -9.68
N THR A 334 -21.90 0.61 -10.56
CA THR A 334 -22.06 1.08 -11.95
C THR A 334 -23.32 1.94 -12.13
N GLY A 335 -23.81 2.51 -11.04
CA GLY A 335 -25.05 3.29 -10.99
C GLY A 335 -26.19 2.49 -10.38
N ASP A 336 -26.83 1.64 -11.15
CA ASP A 336 -27.90 0.70 -10.77
C ASP A 336 -27.42 -0.75 -10.69
N GLY A 337 -26.11 -1.00 -10.88
CA GLY A 337 -25.48 -2.30 -10.81
C GLY A 337 -24.19 -2.29 -10.01
N VAL A 338 -23.60 -3.48 -9.82
CA VAL A 338 -22.37 -3.67 -9.09
C VAL A 338 -21.43 -4.60 -9.87
N LEU A 339 -20.13 -4.24 -9.86
CA LEU A 339 -19.04 -5.12 -10.25
C LEU A 339 -18.37 -5.68 -9.01
N ALA A 340 -18.30 -6.99 -8.91
CA ALA A 340 -17.55 -7.69 -7.86
C ALA A 340 -16.62 -8.76 -8.45
N THR A 341 -15.56 -9.11 -7.72
CA THR A 341 -14.59 -10.16 -8.08
C THR A 341 -14.52 -11.24 -7.01
N PHE A 342 -14.20 -12.47 -7.44
CA PHE A 342 -14.09 -13.64 -6.57
C PHE A 342 -12.90 -14.49 -7.02
N ASP A 343 -12.30 -15.21 -6.07
CA ASP A 343 -11.22 -16.18 -6.28
C ASP A 343 -11.69 -17.51 -6.88
N GLY A 344 -13.02 -17.69 -7.09
CA GLY A 344 -13.58 -18.89 -7.68
C GLY A 344 -15.04 -18.75 -8.08
N PRO A 345 -15.44 -19.44 -9.21
CA PRO A 345 -16.75 -19.27 -9.81
C PRO A 345 -17.91 -19.78 -8.95
N ALA A 346 -17.73 -20.82 -8.15
CA ALA A 346 -18.78 -21.33 -7.29
C ALA A 346 -19.24 -20.33 -6.22
N ARG A 347 -18.30 -19.53 -5.68
CA ARG A 347 -18.63 -18.47 -4.72
C ARG A 347 -19.36 -17.31 -5.39
N ALA A 348 -18.91 -16.94 -6.58
CA ALA A 348 -19.53 -15.88 -7.36
C ALA A 348 -20.99 -16.22 -7.74
N ILE A 349 -21.27 -17.47 -8.16
CA ILE A 349 -22.62 -17.93 -8.48
C ILE A 349 -23.50 -17.90 -7.23
N ARG A 350 -23.02 -18.46 -6.10
CA ARG A 350 -23.79 -18.43 -4.83
C ARG A 350 -24.12 -17.01 -4.41
N CYS A 351 -23.18 -16.08 -4.57
CA CYS A 351 -23.41 -14.67 -4.30
C CYS A 351 -24.47 -14.08 -5.22
N ALA A 352 -24.38 -14.32 -6.55
CA ALA A 352 -25.35 -13.83 -7.52
C ALA A 352 -26.77 -14.33 -7.22
N CYS A 353 -26.94 -15.63 -6.93
CA CYS A 353 -28.22 -16.20 -6.56
C CYS A 353 -28.77 -15.61 -5.26
N ALA A 354 -27.92 -15.44 -4.23
CA ALA A 354 -28.33 -14.84 -2.96
C ALA A 354 -28.76 -13.36 -3.14
N ILE A 355 -28.03 -12.58 -3.92
CA ILE A 355 -28.41 -11.20 -4.23
C ILE A 355 -29.77 -11.18 -4.95
N ARG A 356 -29.97 -12.00 -6.00
CA ARG A 356 -31.23 -12.11 -6.72
C ARG A 356 -32.41 -12.38 -5.78
N ASP A 357 -32.25 -13.34 -4.88
CA ASP A 357 -33.32 -13.80 -3.99
C ASP A 357 -33.61 -12.76 -2.89
N GLU A 358 -32.58 -12.08 -2.37
CA GLU A 358 -32.68 -11.12 -1.28
C GLU A 358 -33.09 -9.69 -1.72
N VAL A 359 -32.98 -9.33 -3.00
CA VAL A 359 -33.49 -8.04 -3.48
C VAL A 359 -34.99 -8.04 -3.74
N HIS A 360 -35.61 -9.20 -3.88
CA HIS A 360 -37.03 -9.35 -4.15
C HIS A 360 -37.93 -8.69 -3.09
N PRO A 361 -37.65 -8.79 -1.77
CA PRO A 361 -38.40 -8.07 -0.74
C PRO A 361 -38.30 -6.54 -0.83
N LEU A 362 -37.32 -6.00 -1.56
CA LEU A 362 -37.18 -4.57 -1.83
C LEU A 362 -38.06 -4.11 -3.01
N GLY A 363 -38.76 -5.03 -3.69
CA GLY A 363 -39.53 -4.77 -4.90
C GLY A 363 -38.64 -4.55 -6.13
N LEU A 364 -37.42 -5.04 -6.10
CA LEU A 364 -36.47 -4.97 -7.21
C LEU A 364 -36.29 -6.33 -7.86
N GLU A 365 -36.04 -6.30 -9.16
CA GLU A 365 -35.56 -7.45 -9.93
C GLU A 365 -34.17 -7.11 -10.45
N ILE A 366 -33.26 -8.10 -10.43
CA ILE A 366 -31.93 -7.96 -11.00
C ILE A 366 -31.66 -8.99 -12.10
N ARG A 367 -30.69 -8.68 -12.92
CA ARG A 367 -30.01 -9.62 -13.79
C ARG A 367 -28.56 -9.72 -13.38
N ALA A 368 -27.97 -10.89 -13.57
CA ALA A 368 -26.57 -11.13 -13.21
C ALA A 368 -25.82 -11.88 -14.31
N GLY A 369 -24.55 -11.52 -14.51
CA GLY A 369 -23.67 -12.16 -15.47
C GLY A 369 -22.29 -12.43 -14.90
N LEU A 370 -21.76 -13.63 -15.15
CA LEU A 370 -20.46 -14.07 -14.64
C LEU A 370 -19.54 -14.56 -15.76
N HIS A 371 -18.27 -14.22 -15.64
CA HIS A 371 -17.20 -14.78 -16.45
C HIS A 371 -15.94 -14.98 -15.59
N CYS A 372 -15.14 -16.00 -15.95
CA CYS A 372 -13.85 -16.27 -15.33
C CYS A 372 -12.74 -16.08 -16.36
N GLY A 373 -11.75 -15.27 -16.05
CA GLY A 373 -10.61 -14.99 -16.91
C GLY A 373 -9.58 -14.11 -16.23
N GLU A 374 -8.51 -13.82 -16.94
CA GLU A 374 -7.48 -12.89 -16.47
C GLU A 374 -8.04 -11.47 -16.43
N ILE A 375 -7.86 -10.83 -15.28
CA ILE A 375 -8.15 -9.42 -15.05
C ILE A 375 -6.87 -8.72 -14.59
N GLU A 376 -6.75 -7.45 -14.90
CA GLU A 376 -5.70 -6.57 -14.36
C GLU A 376 -6.24 -5.88 -13.12
N LEU A 377 -5.52 -6.01 -12.01
CA LEU A 377 -5.85 -5.29 -10.78
C LEU A 377 -5.28 -3.87 -10.85
N GLN A 378 -6.13 -2.88 -10.66
CA GLN A 378 -5.76 -1.48 -10.52
C GLN A 378 -6.28 -1.02 -9.17
N ASP A 379 -5.48 -0.49 -8.30
CA ASP A 379 -5.75 -0.09 -6.89
C ASP A 379 -7.20 -0.27 -6.39
N ARG A 380 -8.17 0.38 -7.02
CA ARG A 380 -9.61 0.33 -6.70
C ARG A 380 -10.50 -0.12 -7.87
N ASP A 381 -9.91 -0.48 -9.00
CA ASP A 381 -10.64 -0.93 -10.20
C ASP A 381 -10.06 -2.25 -10.74
N VAL A 382 -10.70 -2.80 -11.72
CA VAL A 382 -10.21 -3.94 -12.49
C VAL A 382 -10.44 -3.69 -13.98
N SER A 383 -9.51 -4.14 -14.81
CA SER A 383 -9.57 -4.03 -16.25
C SER A 383 -9.27 -5.36 -16.93
N GLY A 384 -9.44 -5.41 -18.25
CA GLY A 384 -9.15 -6.59 -19.05
C GLY A 384 -10.37 -7.12 -19.81
N VAL A 385 -10.11 -7.98 -20.78
CA VAL A 385 -11.15 -8.54 -21.66
C VAL A 385 -12.19 -9.33 -20.86
N ALA A 386 -11.77 -10.02 -19.80
CA ALA A 386 -12.68 -10.79 -18.94
C ALA A 386 -13.75 -9.91 -18.25
N VAL A 387 -13.41 -8.67 -17.87
CA VAL A 387 -14.36 -7.72 -17.31
C VAL A 387 -15.41 -7.33 -18.34
N HIS A 388 -15.00 -7.05 -19.59
CA HIS A 388 -15.92 -6.72 -20.67
C HIS A 388 -16.85 -7.90 -21.00
N ILE A 389 -16.32 -9.14 -21.04
CA ILE A 389 -17.12 -10.33 -21.26
C ILE A 389 -18.19 -10.48 -20.17
N GLY A 390 -17.80 -10.40 -18.89
CA GLY A 390 -18.73 -10.50 -17.75
C GLY A 390 -19.86 -9.47 -17.83
N GLN A 391 -19.56 -8.22 -18.19
CA GLN A 391 -20.55 -7.18 -18.41
C GLN A 391 -21.52 -7.52 -19.53
N ARG A 392 -21.02 -8.08 -20.66
CA ARG A 392 -21.86 -8.47 -21.79
C ARG A 392 -22.73 -9.68 -21.48
N VAL A 393 -22.21 -10.64 -20.72
CA VAL A 393 -23.00 -11.77 -20.22
C VAL A 393 -24.18 -11.26 -19.36
N CYS A 394 -23.92 -10.31 -18.46
CA CYS A 394 -24.98 -9.68 -17.66
C CYS A 394 -26.04 -8.97 -18.53
N ALA A 395 -25.60 -8.28 -19.57
CA ALA A 395 -26.52 -7.57 -20.48
C ALA A 395 -27.45 -8.52 -21.31
N HIS A 396 -27.08 -9.77 -21.45
CA HIS A 396 -27.91 -10.81 -22.11
C HIS A 396 -28.88 -11.52 -21.15
N ALA A 397 -28.72 -11.34 -19.83
CA ALA A 397 -29.60 -11.94 -18.85
C ALA A 397 -30.96 -11.23 -18.80
N ASP A 398 -32.03 -12.04 -18.68
CA ASP A 398 -33.37 -11.57 -18.39
C ASP A 398 -33.55 -11.22 -16.91
N ALA A 399 -34.71 -10.66 -16.55
CA ALA A 399 -35.09 -10.40 -15.17
C ALA A 399 -34.97 -11.68 -14.30
N ASN A 400 -34.30 -11.53 -13.13
CA ASN A 400 -34.07 -12.63 -12.18
C ASN A 400 -33.23 -13.79 -12.72
N GLN A 401 -32.54 -13.59 -13.84
CA GLN A 401 -31.68 -14.59 -14.44
C GLN A 401 -30.20 -14.39 -14.03
N VAL A 402 -29.52 -15.50 -13.76
CA VAL A 402 -28.07 -15.56 -13.53
C VAL A 402 -27.44 -16.31 -14.69
N LEU A 403 -26.76 -15.58 -15.58
CA LEU A 403 -26.05 -16.15 -16.73
C LEU A 403 -24.55 -16.30 -16.45
N VAL A 404 -23.99 -17.38 -16.98
CA VAL A 404 -22.55 -17.63 -16.92
C VAL A 404 -22.02 -17.97 -18.32
N SER A 405 -20.76 -17.61 -18.58
CA SER A 405 -20.05 -18.05 -19.77
C SER A 405 -19.71 -19.55 -19.69
N ARG A 406 -19.44 -20.17 -20.83
CA ARG A 406 -18.97 -21.56 -20.93
C ARG A 406 -17.76 -21.83 -20.03
N THR A 407 -16.79 -20.91 -19.95
CA THR A 407 -15.63 -21.03 -19.09
C THR A 407 -16.01 -21.27 -17.62
N VAL A 408 -17.02 -20.55 -17.13
CA VAL A 408 -17.52 -20.73 -15.75
C VAL A 408 -18.21 -22.08 -15.58
N ALA A 409 -19.03 -22.49 -16.55
CA ALA A 409 -19.71 -23.79 -16.51
C ALA A 409 -18.71 -24.97 -16.55
N ASP A 410 -17.69 -24.88 -17.41
CA ASP A 410 -16.65 -25.91 -17.55
C ASP A 410 -15.80 -26.04 -16.27
N LEU A 411 -15.46 -24.93 -15.61
CA LEU A 411 -14.72 -24.92 -14.33
C LEU A 411 -15.52 -25.54 -13.17
N LEU A 412 -16.82 -25.63 -13.31
CA LEU A 412 -17.74 -26.19 -12.29
C LEU A 412 -18.28 -27.57 -12.68
N ALA A 413 -17.69 -28.22 -13.69
CA ALA A 413 -18.03 -29.58 -14.04
C ALA A 413 -17.81 -30.51 -12.84
N GLY A 414 -18.85 -31.23 -12.43
CA GLY A 414 -18.83 -32.12 -11.25
C GLY A 414 -19.25 -31.45 -9.94
N SER A 415 -19.65 -30.18 -9.95
CA SER A 415 -20.27 -29.52 -8.80
C SER A 415 -21.80 -29.83 -8.75
N ASP A 416 -22.44 -29.48 -7.62
CA ASP A 416 -23.89 -29.62 -7.43
C ASP A 416 -24.71 -28.52 -8.17
N LEU A 417 -24.06 -27.68 -8.97
CA LEU A 417 -24.71 -26.61 -9.70
C LEU A 417 -25.30 -27.14 -11.00
N VAL A 418 -26.55 -26.81 -11.30
CA VAL A 418 -27.26 -27.21 -12.50
C VAL A 418 -27.36 -26.05 -13.47
N PHE A 419 -26.91 -26.29 -14.70
CA PHE A 419 -26.88 -25.30 -15.75
C PHE A 419 -27.88 -25.67 -16.86
N ARG A 420 -28.61 -24.66 -17.38
CA ARG A 420 -29.43 -24.77 -18.57
C ARG A 420 -28.71 -24.09 -19.73
N ASP A 421 -28.52 -24.82 -20.80
CA ASP A 421 -27.94 -24.28 -22.03
C ASP A 421 -28.84 -23.20 -22.63
N GLN A 422 -28.23 -22.03 -22.90
CA GLN A 422 -28.90 -20.88 -23.51
C GLN A 422 -28.43 -20.67 -24.97
N GLY A 423 -27.54 -21.54 -25.48
CA GLY A 423 -27.01 -21.47 -26.84
C GLY A 423 -25.90 -20.47 -27.05
N GLU A 424 -25.64 -20.19 -28.33
CA GLU A 424 -24.57 -19.25 -28.74
C GLU A 424 -25.12 -17.83 -28.93
N HIS A 425 -24.35 -16.85 -28.42
CA HIS A 425 -24.70 -15.44 -28.49
C HIS A 425 -23.53 -14.62 -29.02
N GLU A 426 -23.82 -13.56 -29.76
CA GLU A 426 -22.82 -12.54 -30.09
C GLU A 426 -22.73 -11.49 -28.98
N LEU A 427 -21.58 -11.36 -28.38
CA LEU A 427 -21.34 -10.34 -27.34
C LEU A 427 -20.76 -9.08 -28.00
N LYS A 428 -21.48 -7.97 -27.91
CA LYS A 428 -21.07 -6.70 -28.55
C LYS A 428 -19.64 -6.29 -28.18
N GLY A 429 -18.76 -6.23 -29.19
CA GLY A 429 -17.37 -5.83 -29.03
C GLY A 429 -16.43 -6.95 -28.53
N VAL A 430 -16.90 -8.18 -28.46
CA VAL A 430 -16.09 -9.36 -28.14
C VAL A 430 -16.11 -10.30 -29.37
N PRO A 431 -14.95 -10.74 -29.87
CA PRO A 431 -14.90 -11.58 -31.06
C PRO A 431 -15.52 -12.99 -30.85
N GLY A 432 -16.20 -13.48 -31.87
CA GLY A 432 -16.71 -14.85 -31.96
C GLY A 432 -18.03 -15.10 -31.22
N PRO A 433 -18.67 -16.27 -31.43
CA PRO A 433 -19.85 -16.69 -30.70
C PRO A 433 -19.48 -17.13 -29.27
N TRP A 434 -20.33 -16.80 -28.32
CA TRP A 434 -20.17 -17.14 -26.91
C TRP A 434 -21.32 -18.01 -26.44
N HIS A 435 -20.99 -19.19 -25.93
CA HIS A 435 -21.98 -20.09 -25.38
C HIS A 435 -22.30 -19.71 -23.95
N LEU A 436 -23.56 -19.46 -23.63
CA LEU A 436 -24.03 -19.02 -22.32
C LEU A 436 -24.87 -20.08 -21.65
N PHE A 437 -24.86 -20.08 -20.34
CA PHE A 437 -25.63 -21.01 -19.50
C PHE A 437 -26.35 -20.27 -18.40
N GLU A 438 -27.56 -20.67 -18.10
CA GLU A 438 -28.31 -20.16 -16.96
C GLU A 438 -28.12 -21.07 -15.75
N VAL A 439 -27.91 -20.47 -14.60
CA VAL A 439 -27.90 -21.19 -13.31
C VAL A 439 -29.34 -21.46 -12.85
N ILE A 440 -29.75 -22.74 -12.80
CA ILE A 440 -31.13 -23.11 -12.48
C ILE A 440 -31.35 -23.38 -11.00
N ALA A 441 -30.46 -24.12 -10.35
CA ALA A 441 -30.57 -24.47 -8.96
C ALA A 441 -29.21 -24.65 -8.31
N GLN A 442 -29.14 -24.37 -6.99
CA GLN A 442 -28.16 -25.03 -6.12
C GLN A 442 -28.79 -26.35 -5.73
N GLY A 443 -28.12 -27.47 -5.92
CA GLY A 443 -28.53 -28.74 -5.33
C GLY A 443 -28.74 -28.56 -3.82
N ALA A 444 -29.84 -29.08 -3.30
CA ALA A 444 -30.23 -28.99 -1.90
C ALA A 444 -29.25 -29.70 -0.97
#